data_18ef37e2880d39f55c3f6fcbd6011b87
#
_entry.id   18ef37e2880d39f55c3f6fcbd6011b87
#
_cell.length_a   1.000
_cell.length_b   1.000
_cell.length_c   1.000
_cell.angle_alpha   90.00
_cell.angle_beta   90.00
_cell.angle_gamma   90.00
#
_symmetry.space_group_name_H-M   'P 1'
#
loop_
_entity.id
_entity.type
_entity.pdbx_description
1 polymer ?
#
loop_
_entity_poly.entity_id
_entity_poly.type
_entity_poly.pdbx_seq_one_letter_code
_entity_poly.pdbx_strand_id
1 'polypeptide(L)'
;MCWIAIIAVAGITLFMVWASADVGSGIYLKSLCRATTRDKVVALTFDDGPHAEHTPRVLDVLKEHNTPATFFVVGGNVERNPELVRRMVNEGHIVANHTYSHRGTLPISSYRRVCAELNRCNEAIATTTRRRTMLFRPPFGVTNPIIGRAVRELGLQSIGWSIRSLDTISHRSREEVCQRVIRRLRGGDIILLHDRCEDADKLARMIITHATSQGYRFVSLEELLNVKAYED
;
A
#
# COMPACT_ATOMS: atom_id res chain seq x y z
N MET A 1 23.59 36.12 -15.79
CA MET A 1 23.55 35.50 -14.45
C MET A 1 22.13 35.15 -13.98
N CYS A 2 21.12 36.00 -14.13
CA CYS A 2 19.73 35.71 -13.68
C CYS A 2 19.13 34.44 -14.28
N TRP A 3 19.31 34.16 -15.56
CA TRP A 3 18.76 32.97 -16.22
C TRP A 3 19.31 31.63 -15.66
N ILE A 4 20.62 31.62 -15.34
CA ILE A 4 21.25 30.43 -14.73
C ILE A 4 20.64 30.13 -13.34
N ALA A 5 20.43 31.17 -12.53
CA ALA A 5 19.80 31.03 -11.23
C ALA A 5 18.35 30.53 -11.34
N ILE A 6 17.57 31.04 -12.31
CA ILE A 6 16.19 30.60 -12.56
C ILE A 6 16.15 29.11 -12.97
N ILE A 7 17.01 28.70 -13.89
CA ILE A 7 17.11 27.31 -14.35
C ILE A 7 17.52 26.40 -13.19
N ALA A 8 18.49 26.82 -12.36
CA ALA A 8 18.90 26.03 -11.19
C ALA A 8 17.75 25.85 -10.17
N VAL A 9 17.02 26.93 -9.86
CA VAL A 9 15.87 26.87 -8.95
C VAL A 9 14.78 25.97 -9.51
N ALA A 10 14.46 26.11 -10.79
CA ALA A 10 13.46 25.25 -11.45
C ALA A 10 13.88 23.77 -11.42
N GLY A 11 15.15 23.46 -11.69
CA GLY A 11 15.68 22.10 -11.62
C GLY A 11 15.60 21.48 -10.22
N ILE A 12 15.97 22.25 -9.19
CA ILE A 12 15.86 21.82 -7.79
C ILE A 12 14.40 21.57 -7.41
N THR A 13 13.50 22.47 -7.81
CA THR A 13 12.06 22.32 -7.54
C THR A 13 11.50 21.06 -8.19
N LEU A 14 11.78 20.80 -9.45
CA LEU A 14 11.36 19.61 -10.18
C LEU A 14 11.92 18.32 -9.53
N PHE A 15 13.19 18.35 -9.12
CA PHE A 15 13.80 17.24 -8.40
C PHE A 15 13.09 16.96 -7.06
N MET A 16 12.79 17.99 -6.27
CA MET A 16 12.07 17.82 -5.00
C MET A 16 10.65 17.30 -5.20
N VAL A 17 9.93 17.76 -6.24
CA VAL A 17 8.60 17.25 -6.60
C VAL A 17 8.68 15.78 -6.98
N TRP A 18 9.61 15.40 -7.85
CA TRP A 18 9.82 14.00 -8.21
C TRP A 18 10.18 13.14 -7.00
N ALA A 19 11.12 13.59 -6.17
CA ALA A 19 11.55 12.88 -4.97
C ALA A 19 10.41 12.65 -3.96
N SER A 20 9.43 13.58 -3.93
CA SER A 20 8.23 13.44 -3.11
C SER A 20 7.16 12.55 -3.73
N ALA A 21 6.94 12.63 -5.05
CA ALA A 21 5.83 11.96 -5.74
C ALA A 21 6.12 10.50 -6.09
N ASP A 22 7.39 10.13 -6.19
CA ASP A 22 7.79 8.74 -6.47
C ASP A 22 8.14 8.02 -5.17
N VAL A 23 7.26 7.11 -4.75
CA VAL A 23 7.45 6.27 -3.55
C VAL A 23 8.73 5.42 -3.62
N GLY A 24 9.18 5.11 -4.83
CA GLY A 24 10.41 4.36 -5.09
C GLY A 24 11.69 5.20 -5.12
N SER A 25 11.60 6.55 -5.07
CA SER A 25 12.77 7.44 -5.15
C SER A 25 13.82 7.19 -4.06
N GLY A 26 13.38 6.75 -2.87
CA GLY A 26 14.26 6.49 -1.73
C GLY A 26 14.93 7.74 -1.11
N ILE A 27 14.65 8.94 -1.61
CA ILE A 27 15.34 10.18 -1.18
C ILE A 27 14.96 10.54 0.26
N TYR A 28 13.68 10.63 0.57
CA TYR A 28 13.22 11.02 1.91
C TYR A 28 12.92 9.84 2.79
N LEU A 29 12.45 8.75 2.19
CA LEU A 29 12.05 7.54 2.86
C LEU A 29 12.29 6.33 1.94
N LYS A 30 13.12 5.39 2.39
CA LYS A 30 13.34 4.14 1.66
C LYS A 30 12.09 3.27 1.79
N SER A 31 11.36 3.10 0.68
CA SER A 31 10.22 2.20 0.60
C SER A 31 10.61 0.92 -0.15
N LEU A 32 10.19 -0.23 0.37
CA LEU A 32 10.36 -1.50 -0.33
C LEU A 32 9.25 -1.62 -1.38
N CYS A 33 9.61 -1.54 -2.65
CA CYS A 33 8.66 -1.53 -3.77
C CYS A 33 8.64 -2.84 -4.55
N ARG A 34 9.66 -3.69 -4.39
CA ARG A 34 9.84 -4.95 -5.10
C ARG A 34 10.86 -5.82 -4.38
N ALA A 35 10.73 -7.14 -4.47
CA ALA A 35 11.80 -8.08 -4.11
C ALA A 35 12.69 -8.39 -5.32
N THR A 36 13.96 -8.67 -5.06
CA THR A 36 14.88 -9.19 -6.09
C THR A 36 14.82 -10.72 -6.06
N THR A 37 14.10 -11.31 -7.01
CA THR A 37 13.97 -12.76 -7.14
C THR A 37 13.85 -13.18 -8.61
N ARG A 38 14.21 -14.44 -8.91
CA ARG A 38 13.95 -15.06 -10.21
C ARG A 38 12.66 -15.89 -10.21
N ASP A 39 12.10 -16.14 -9.03
CA ASP A 39 10.87 -16.92 -8.89
C ASP A 39 9.65 -16.09 -9.32
N LYS A 40 8.65 -16.76 -9.85
CA LYS A 40 7.37 -16.15 -10.20
C LYS A 40 6.47 -16.00 -8.95
N VAL A 41 6.98 -15.26 -7.95
CA VAL A 41 6.23 -14.92 -6.73
C VAL A 41 5.94 -13.41 -6.69
N VAL A 42 4.73 -13.05 -6.26
CA VAL A 42 4.25 -11.65 -6.22
C VAL A 42 3.39 -11.42 -4.98
N ALA A 43 3.29 -10.18 -4.52
CA ALA A 43 2.37 -9.81 -3.43
C ALA A 43 1.21 -8.96 -3.92
N LEU A 44 0.02 -9.27 -3.43
CA LEU A 44 -1.19 -8.49 -3.66
C LEU A 44 -1.45 -7.59 -2.46
N THR A 45 -1.67 -6.30 -2.71
CA THR A 45 -1.91 -5.31 -1.64
C THR A 45 -3.10 -4.43 -1.97
N PHE A 46 -3.85 -4.05 -0.92
CA PHE A 46 -5.02 -3.19 -1.01
C PHE A 46 -4.84 -1.99 -0.09
N ASP A 47 -5.18 -0.80 -0.57
CA ASP A 47 -5.13 0.45 0.17
C ASP A 47 -6.55 1.00 0.42
N ASP A 48 -6.65 1.93 1.38
CA ASP A 48 -7.81 2.77 1.69
C ASP A 48 -8.96 2.10 2.48
N GLY A 49 -8.99 0.78 2.61
CA GLY A 49 -10.03 0.05 3.34
C GLY A 49 -9.94 0.15 4.88
N PRO A 50 -10.74 -0.67 5.59
CA PRO A 50 -11.81 -1.47 5.05
C PRO A 50 -13.05 -0.66 4.64
N HIS A 51 -13.75 -1.12 3.60
CA HIS A 51 -15.05 -0.62 3.18
C HIS A 51 -16.14 -1.66 3.49
N ALA A 52 -17.24 -1.21 4.11
CA ALA A 52 -18.26 -2.12 4.64
C ALA A 52 -18.85 -3.09 3.60
N GLU A 53 -19.03 -2.64 2.35
CA GLU A 53 -19.67 -3.43 1.29
C GLU A 53 -18.67 -4.14 0.37
N HIS A 54 -17.54 -3.52 0.07
CA HIS A 54 -16.62 -4.02 -0.96
C HIS A 54 -15.56 -4.95 -0.38
N THR A 55 -14.98 -4.61 0.77
CA THR A 55 -13.93 -5.42 1.40
C THR A 55 -14.38 -6.87 1.68
N PRO A 56 -15.61 -7.15 2.17
CA PRO A 56 -16.07 -8.54 2.37
C PRO A 56 -15.99 -9.38 1.10
N ARG A 57 -16.39 -8.81 -0.05
CA ARG A 57 -16.36 -9.51 -1.35
C ARG A 57 -14.93 -9.81 -1.80
N VAL A 58 -14.01 -8.85 -1.55
CA VAL A 58 -12.57 -9.07 -1.81
C VAL A 58 -12.04 -10.23 -0.97
N LEU A 59 -12.36 -10.27 0.34
CA LEU A 59 -11.95 -11.35 1.23
C LEU A 59 -12.50 -12.71 0.76
N ASP A 60 -13.76 -12.77 0.30
CA ASP A 60 -14.35 -13.99 -0.25
C ASP A 60 -13.55 -14.51 -1.46
N VAL A 61 -13.16 -13.63 -2.37
CA VAL A 61 -12.31 -13.98 -3.53
C VAL A 61 -10.93 -14.46 -3.11
N LEU A 62 -10.29 -13.77 -2.17
CA LEU A 62 -8.96 -14.16 -1.67
C LEU A 62 -9.00 -15.55 -1.02
N LYS A 63 -10.04 -15.83 -0.24
CA LYS A 63 -10.28 -17.13 0.40
C LYS A 63 -10.51 -18.24 -0.64
N GLU A 64 -11.36 -18.00 -1.64
CA GLU A 64 -11.63 -18.95 -2.73
C GLU A 64 -10.36 -19.37 -3.47
N HIS A 65 -9.45 -18.41 -3.68
CA HIS A 65 -8.20 -18.64 -4.38
C HIS A 65 -7.01 -18.97 -3.47
N ASN A 66 -7.19 -19.11 -2.15
CA ASN A 66 -6.13 -19.29 -1.17
C ASN A 66 -4.99 -18.27 -1.34
N THR A 67 -5.33 -17.01 -1.61
CA THR A 67 -4.39 -15.94 -1.92
C THR A 67 -4.16 -15.04 -0.71
N PRO A 68 -2.97 -15.02 -0.10
CA PRO A 68 -2.65 -14.07 0.95
C PRO A 68 -2.55 -12.65 0.36
N ALA A 69 -2.96 -11.66 1.15
CA ALA A 69 -2.87 -10.26 0.77
C ALA A 69 -2.46 -9.38 1.96
N THR A 70 -2.05 -8.15 1.67
CA THR A 70 -1.82 -7.13 2.70
C THR A 70 -2.77 -5.96 2.49
N PHE A 71 -3.47 -5.57 3.55
CA PHE A 71 -4.39 -4.44 3.57
C PHE A 71 -3.74 -3.28 4.33
N PHE A 72 -3.42 -2.19 3.62
CA PHE A 72 -3.01 -0.93 4.22
C PHE A 72 -4.27 -0.14 4.57
N VAL A 73 -4.66 -0.22 5.83
CA VAL A 73 -5.96 0.26 6.29
C VAL A 73 -5.90 1.68 6.84
N VAL A 74 -6.96 2.43 6.60
CA VAL A 74 -7.18 3.74 7.20
C VAL A 74 -7.74 3.56 8.61
N GLY A 75 -7.06 4.09 9.63
CA GLY A 75 -7.42 3.86 11.04
C GLY A 75 -8.86 4.22 11.38
N GLY A 76 -9.40 5.31 10.84
CA GLY A 76 -10.80 5.65 10.99
C GLY A 76 -11.76 4.64 10.36
N ASN A 77 -11.34 3.89 9.33
CA ASN A 77 -12.13 2.81 8.74
C ASN A 77 -12.04 1.53 9.60
N VAL A 78 -10.90 1.29 10.25
CA VAL A 78 -10.73 0.19 11.22
C VAL A 78 -11.74 0.34 12.37
N GLU A 79 -11.83 1.54 12.96
CA GLU A 79 -12.76 1.79 14.06
C GLU A 79 -14.24 1.61 13.65
N ARG A 80 -14.58 1.92 12.39
CA ARG A 80 -15.95 1.73 11.87
C ARG A 80 -16.28 0.29 11.50
N ASN A 81 -15.28 -0.51 11.15
CA ASN A 81 -15.48 -1.87 10.63
C ASN A 81 -14.52 -2.87 11.32
N PRO A 82 -14.50 -2.96 12.66
CA PRO A 82 -13.52 -3.78 13.37
C PRO A 82 -13.65 -5.28 13.04
N GLU A 83 -14.86 -5.76 12.74
CA GLU A 83 -15.10 -7.16 12.39
C GLU A 83 -14.42 -7.56 11.07
N LEU A 84 -14.39 -6.63 10.08
CA LEU A 84 -13.70 -6.90 8.83
C LEU A 84 -12.19 -7.00 9.04
N VAL A 85 -11.63 -6.15 9.90
CA VAL A 85 -10.20 -6.19 10.23
C VAL A 85 -9.82 -7.47 10.98
N ARG A 86 -10.67 -7.95 11.91
CA ARG A 86 -10.49 -9.25 12.55
C ARG A 86 -10.57 -10.39 11.53
N ARG A 87 -11.52 -10.32 10.60
CA ARG A 87 -11.67 -11.27 9.51
C ARG A 87 -10.41 -11.34 8.66
N MET A 88 -9.83 -10.18 8.26
CA MET A 88 -8.57 -10.14 7.51
C MET A 88 -7.47 -10.94 8.21
N VAL A 89 -7.24 -10.68 9.50
CA VAL A 89 -6.19 -11.36 10.28
C VAL A 89 -6.49 -12.85 10.45
N ASN A 90 -7.74 -13.22 10.72
CA ASN A 90 -8.16 -14.61 10.92
C ASN A 90 -8.05 -15.44 9.63
N GLU A 91 -8.19 -14.82 8.47
CA GLU A 91 -8.00 -15.44 7.16
C GLU A 91 -6.53 -15.40 6.67
N GLY A 92 -5.59 -14.97 7.53
CA GLY A 92 -4.15 -15.00 7.25
C GLY A 92 -3.62 -13.81 6.44
N HIS A 93 -4.41 -12.74 6.32
CA HIS A 93 -3.96 -11.51 5.68
C HIS A 93 -3.19 -10.61 6.65
N ILE A 94 -2.29 -9.79 6.11
CA ILE A 94 -1.58 -8.77 6.86
C ILE A 94 -2.41 -7.48 6.87
N VAL A 95 -2.53 -6.86 8.05
CA VAL A 95 -3.13 -5.54 8.23
C VAL A 95 -2.04 -4.55 8.58
N ALA A 96 -1.91 -3.49 7.80
CA ALA A 96 -0.83 -2.51 7.87
C ALA A 96 -1.36 -1.07 7.90
N ASN A 97 -0.50 -0.13 8.30
CA ASN A 97 -0.84 1.27 8.53
C ASN A 97 -0.91 2.08 7.23
N HIS A 98 -2.06 2.75 7.00
CA HIS A 98 -2.24 3.74 5.92
C HIS A 98 -2.67 5.12 6.45
N THR A 99 -2.14 5.52 7.62
CA THR A 99 -2.56 6.68 8.41
C THR A 99 -3.97 6.56 9.01
N TYR A 100 -4.28 7.43 9.96
CA TYR A 100 -5.60 7.38 10.60
C TYR A 100 -6.70 8.00 9.75
N SER A 101 -6.44 9.14 9.11
CA SER A 101 -7.47 9.91 8.41
C SER A 101 -7.33 9.96 6.89
N HIS A 102 -6.21 9.48 6.33
CA HIS A 102 -5.88 9.51 4.90
C HIS A 102 -6.11 10.89 4.25
N ARG A 103 -5.77 11.98 4.94
CA ARG A 103 -5.98 13.33 4.42
C ARG A 103 -4.90 13.74 3.42
N GLY A 104 -5.29 14.34 2.30
CA GLY A 104 -4.38 14.91 1.31
C GLY A 104 -3.44 16.00 1.84
N THR A 105 -3.74 16.55 3.03
CA THR A 105 -2.91 17.54 3.73
C THR A 105 -1.78 16.92 4.56
N LEU A 106 -1.65 15.59 4.63
CA LEU A 106 -0.59 14.94 5.40
C LEU A 106 0.81 15.42 5.00
N PRO A 107 1.16 15.56 3.69
CA PRO A 107 2.50 15.99 3.29
C PRO A 107 2.91 17.41 3.73
N ILE A 108 1.93 18.27 4.02
CA ILE A 108 2.16 19.64 4.51
C ILE A 108 1.88 19.78 6.01
N SER A 109 1.68 18.67 6.70
CA SER A 109 1.41 18.66 8.14
C SER A 109 2.69 18.75 8.97
N SER A 110 2.55 19.25 10.21
CA SER A 110 3.67 19.25 11.15
C SER A 110 4.08 17.84 11.54
N TYR A 111 5.34 17.69 11.98
CA TYR A 111 5.88 16.42 12.47
C TYR A 111 4.98 15.77 13.54
N ARG A 112 4.55 16.55 14.54
CA ARG A 112 3.66 16.06 15.61
C ARG A 112 2.36 15.49 15.06
N ARG A 113 1.79 16.12 14.02
CA ARG A 113 0.56 15.66 13.40
C ARG A 113 0.77 14.39 12.60
N VAL A 114 1.89 14.27 11.89
CA VAL A 114 2.24 13.02 11.18
C VAL A 114 2.40 11.88 12.16
N CYS A 115 3.16 12.05 13.25
CA CYS A 115 3.29 11.04 14.30
C CYS A 115 1.93 10.66 14.92
N ALA A 116 1.05 11.63 15.18
CA ALA A 116 -0.27 11.35 15.72
C ALA A 116 -1.14 10.53 14.75
N GLU A 117 -1.11 10.81 13.44
CA GLU A 117 -1.80 10.04 12.40
C GLU A 117 -1.32 8.59 12.34
N LEU A 118 0.01 8.37 12.39
CA LEU A 118 0.60 7.03 12.35
C LEU A 118 0.30 6.25 13.64
N ASN A 119 0.53 6.84 14.81
CA ASN A 119 0.28 6.18 16.09
C ASN A 119 -1.19 5.83 16.27
N ARG A 120 -2.10 6.76 15.97
CA ARG A 120 -3.54 6.51 16.11
C ARG A 120 -4.02 5.39 15.19
N CYS A 121 -3.48 5.27 13.98
CA CYS A 121 -3.77 4.15 13.11
C CYS A 121 -3.25 2.83 13.69
N ASN A 122 -2.00 2.80 14.18
CA ASN A 122 -1.44 1.62 14.85
C ASN A 122 -2.24 1.22 16.08
N GLU A 123 -2.71 2.17 16.88
CA GLU A 123 -3.56 1.91 18.05
C GLU A 123 -4.90 1.31 17.65
N ALA A 124 -5.56 1.83 16.60
CA ALA A 124 -6.81 1.28 16.08
C ALA A 124 -6.62 -0.18 15.61
N ILE A 125 -5.54 -0.47 14.88
CA ILE A 125 -5.18 -1.82 14.44
C ILE A 125 -4.91 -2.72 15.65
N ALA A 126 -4.05 -2.28 16.59
CA ALA A 126 -3.65 -3.07 17.75
C ALA A 126 -4.84 -3.39 18.68
N THR A 127 -5.72 -2.42 18.92
CA THR A 127 -6.93 -2.62 19.72
C THR A 127 -7.86 -3.66 19.08
N THR A 128 -7.95 -3.65 17.75
CA THR A 128 -8.85 -4.55 17.01
C THR A 128 -8.29 -5.95 16.84
N THR A 129 -6.98 -6.08 16.57
CA THR A 129 -6.33 -7.34 16.18
C THR A 129 -5.44 -7.94 17.25
N ARG A 130 -5.14 -7.20 18.32
CA ARG A 130 -4.11 -7.50 19.33
C ARG A 130 -2.69 -7.64 18.74
N ARG A 131 -2.46 -7.05 17.56
CA ARG A 131 -1.17 -7.04 16.87
C ARG A 131 -0.80 -5.62 16.51
N ARG A 132 0.44 -5.21 16.80
CA ARG A 132 0.97 -3.90 16.41
C ARG A 132 1.71 -4.04 15.09
N THR A 133 1.23 -3.36 14.05
CA THR A 133 1.87 -3.44 12.74
C THR A 133 3.16 -2.63 12.69
N MET A 134 4.16 -3.18 12.01
CA MET A 134 5.41 -2.51 11.67
C MET A 134 5.45 -2.01 10.22
N LEU A 135 4.42 -2.31 9.42
CA LEU A 135 4.36 -1.90 8.02
C LEU A 135 3.50 -0.64 7.84
N PHE A 136 3.99 0.24 7.00
CA PHE A 136 3.34 1.50 6.64
C PHE A 136 3.39 1.73 5.14
N ARG A 137 2.33 2.30 4.58
CA ARG A 137 2.34 2.83 3.22
C ARG A 137 1.92 4.30 3.23
N PRO A 138 2.73 5.20 2.62
CA PRO A 138 2.36 6.61 2.57
C PRO A 138 1.15 6.83 1.66
N PRO A 139 0.12 7.59 2.10
CA PRO A 139 -0.98 8.01 1.26
C PRO A 139 -0.50 8.61 -0.08
N PHE A 140 -1.15 8.23 -1.17
CA PHE A 140 -0.82 8.65 -2.54
C PHE A 140 0.61 8.30 -3.00
N GLY A 141 1.40 7.59 -2.18
CA GLY A 141 2.83 7.35 -2.41
C GLY A 141 3.72 8.57 -2.13
N VAL A 142 3.16 9.62 -1.54
CA VAL A 142 3.89 10.88 -1.31
C VAL A 142 4.75 10.78 -0.06
N THR A 143 6.04 11.09 -0.22
CA THR A 143 7.03 11.13 0.87
C THR A 143 7.66 12.52 0.98
N ASN A 144 8.16 12.86 2.15
CA ASN A 144 8.94 14.06 2.40
C ASN A 144 9.82 13.89 3.66
N PRO A 145 10.71 14.85 3.98
CA PRO A 145 11.59 14.73 5.15
C PRO A 145 10.85 14.52 6.47
N ILE A 146 9.67 15.14 6.65
CA ILE A 146 8.86 15.05 7.88
C ILE A 146 8.27 13.64 8.02
N ILE A 147 7.66 13.12 6.95
CA ILE A 147 7.11 11.75 6.92
C ILE A 147 8.24 10.75 7.13
N GLY A 148 9.35 10.90 6.40
CA GLY A 148 10.50 10.00 6.53
C GLY A 148 11.08 9.96 7.93
N ARG A 149 11.14 11.11 8.63
CA ARG A 149 11.56 11.20 10.02
C ARG A 149 10.57 10.47 10.94
N ALA A 150 9.27 10.74 10.82
CA ALA A 150 8.25 10.11 11.65
C ALA A 150 8.23 8.59 11.52
N VAL A 151 8.28 8.08 10.29
CA VAL A 151 8.31 6.64 10.00
C VAL A 151 9.52 5.95 10.64
N ARG A 152 10.72 6.55 10.53
CA ARG A 152 11.94 6.01 11.15
C ARG A 152 11.88 6.03 12.68
N GLU A 153 11.43 7.12 13.29
CA GLU A 153 11.35 7.24 14.76
C GLU A 153 10.30 6.32 15.38
N LEU A 154 9.25 5.98 14.60
CA LEU A 154 8.23 5.01 15.03
C LEU A 154 8.60 3.56 14.70
N GLY A 155 9.78 3.29 14.14
CA GLY A 155 10.23 1.95 13.78
C GLY A 155 9.44 1.29 12.66
N LEU A 156 8.72 2.08 11.84
CA LEU A 156 7.89 1.55 10.77
C LEU A 156 8.71 1.30 9.50
N GLN A 157 8.43 0.18 8.82
CA GLN A 157 8.97 -0.13 7.50
C GLN A 157 8.01 0.38 6.43
N SER A 158 8.50 1.26 5.56
CA SER A 158 7.71 1.75 4.43
C SER A 158 7.66 0.74 3.30
N ILE A 159 6.44 0.45 2.81
CA ILE A 159 6.15 -0.43 1.68
C ILE A 159 5.52 0.39 0.55
N GLY A 160 6.16 0.36 -0.60
CA GLY A 160 5.61 0.94 -1.83
C GLY A 160 4.96 -0.13 -2.72
N TRP A 161 5.05 0.08 -4.01
CA TRP A 161 4.58 -0.84 -5.06
C TRP A 161 5.47 -0.74 -6.29
N SER A 162 5.53 -1.81 -7.07
CA SER A 162 6.14 -1.82 -8.41
C SER A 162 5.09 -1.77 -9.51
N ILE A 163 3.86 -2.22 -9.23
CA ILE A 163 2.74 -2.14 -10.18
C ILE A 163 1.60 -1.32 -9.56
N ARG A 164 1.41 -0.10 -10.06
CA ARG A 164 0.22 0.71 -9.81
C ARG A 164 -0.85 0.33 -10.82
N SER A 165 -1.96 -0.25 -10.34
CA SER A 165 -3.07 -0.72 -11.17
C SER A 165 -3.79 0.40 -11.91
N LEU A 166 -3.99 1.54 -11.25
CA LEU A 166 -4.85 2.65 -11.67
C LEU A 166 -6.35 2.29 -11.65
N ASP A 167 -6.75 1.41 -10.73
CA ASP A 167 -8.12 0.95 -10.51
C ASP A 167 -9.08 2.03 -9.97
N THR A 168 -8.54 3.11 -9.41
CA THR A 168 -9.32 4.26 -8.94
C THR A 168 -9.72 5.24 -10.06
N ILE A 169 -9.29 5.00 -11.30
CA ILE A 169 -9.61 5.86 -12.44
C ILE A 169 -10.94 5.41 -13.05
N SER A 170 -11.99 6.18 -12.85
CA SER A 170 -13.39 5.84 -13.16
C SER A 170 -13.70 5.50 -14.63
N HIS A 171 -12.93 6.01 -15.58
CA HIS A 171 -13.15 5.74 -17.00
C HIS A 171 -12.42 4.49 -17.53
N ARG A 172 -11.67 3.77 -16.66
CA ARG A 172 -11.01 2.52 -17.04
C ARG A 172 -11.89 1.32 -16.71
N SER A 173 -12.00 0.41 -17.67
CA SER A 173 -12.65 -0.87 -17.42
C SER A 173 -11.76 -1.78 -16.57
N ARG A 174 -12.37 -2.75 -15.88
CA ARG A 174 -11.64 -3.76 -15.11
C ARG A 174 -10.68 -4.59 -15.95
N GLU A 175 -11.11 -4.86 -17.18
CA GLU A 175 -10.32 -5.58 -18.19
C GLU A 175 -9.04 -4.83 -18.54
N GLU A 176 -9.15 -3.51 -18.79
CA GLU A 176 -7.99 -2.64 -19.07
C GLU A 176 -7.03 -2.59 -17.89
N VAL A 177 -7.57 -2.47 -16.65
CA VAL A 177 -6.77 -2.47 -15.43
C VAL A 177 -6.08 -3.82 -15.23
N CYS A 178 -6.81 -4.93 -15.39
CA CYS A 178 -6.25 -6.28 -15.29
C CYS A 178 -5.13 -6.48 -16.31
N GLN A 179 -5.37 -6.17 -17.59
CA GLN A 179 -4.37 -6.28 -18.64
C GLN A 179 -3.13 -5.42 -18.38
N ARG A 180 -3.33 -4.20 -17.83
CA ARG A 180 -2.22 -3.33 -17.43
C ARG A 180 -1.34 -3.99 -16.37
N VAL A 181 -1.94 -4.62 -15.36
CA VAL A 181 -1.22 -5.36 -14.30
C VAL A 181 -0.48 -6.54 -14.90
N ILE A 182 -1.18 -7.42 -15.63
CA ILE A 182 -0.64 -8.67 -16.17
C ILE A 182 0.52 -8.45 -17.13
N ARG A 183 0.42 -7.45 -18.04
CA ARG A 183 1.51 -7.14 -18.99
C ARG A 183 2.80 -6.65 -18.31
N ARG A 184 2.73 -6.16 -17.09
CA ARG A 184 3.87 -5.64 -16.33
C ARG A 184 4.39 -6.60 -15.29
N LEU A 185 3.66 -7.70 -15.04
CA LEU A 185 3.92 -8.61 -13.96
C LEU A 185 5.28 -9.31 -14.13
N ARG A 186 6.08 -9.25 -13.08
CA ARG A 186 7.38 -9.90 -12.96
C ARG A 186 7.52 -10.48 -11.55
N GLY A 187 8.40 -11.47 -11.40
CA GLY A 187 8.76 -11.98 -10.09
C GLY A 187 9.24 -10.88 -9.15
N GLY A 188 8.80 -10.93 -7.90
CA GLY A 188 9.10 -9.93 -6.88
C GLY A 188 8.18 -8.71 -6.85
N ASP A 189 7.21 -8.61 -7.76
CA ASP A 189 6.33 -7.43 -7.82
C ASP A 189 5.37 -7.34 -6.63
N ILE A 190 5.12 -6.08 -6.22
CA ILE A 190 4.07 -5.70 -5.30
C ILE A 190 2.99 -4.96 -6.10
N ILE A 191 1.79 -5.54 -6.13
CA ILE A 191 0.64 -5.02 -6.88
C ILE A 191 -0.21 -4.16 -5.94
N LEU A 192 -0.48 -2.92 -6.33
CA LEU A 192 -1.37 -2.00 -5.62
C LEU A 192 -2.76 -2.02 -6.24
N LEU A 193 -3.76 -2.34 -5.42
CA LEU A 193 -5.19 -2.20 -5.64
C LEU A 193 -5.84 -1.40 -4.50
N HIS A 194 -7.15 -1.13 -4.62
CA HIS A 194 -7.93 -0.44 -3.57
C HIS A 194 -9.24 -1.21 -3.33
N ASP A 195 -9.41 -1.74 -2.10
CA ASP A 195 -10.58 -2.55 -1.72
C ASP A 195 -11.85 -1.73 -1.47
N ARG A 196 -11.74 -0.40 -1.44
CA ARG A 196 -12.87 0.52 -1.39
C ARG A 196 -13.58 0.72 -2.73
N CYS A 197 -12.96 0.32 -3.83
CA CYS A 197 -13.53 0.49 -5.16
C CYS A 197 -14.68 -0.50 -5.40
N GLU A 198 -15.75 -0.03 -6.06
CA GLU A 198 -16.77 -0.92 -6.60
C GLU A 198 -16.11 -1.96 -7.51
N ASP A 199 -16.57 -3.20 -7.47
CA ASP A 199 -15.99 -4.32 -8.25
C ASP A 199 -14.50 -4.65 -7.96
N ALA A 200 -13.94 -4.21 -6.85
CA ALA A 200 -12.57 -4.58 -6.45
C ALA A 200 -12.40 -6.11 -6.36
N ASP A 201 -13.44 -6.81 -5.95
CA ASP A 201 -13.51 -8.28 -5.92
C ASP A 201 -13.38 -8.90 -7.30
N LYS A 202 -14.10 -8.38 -8.30
CA LYS A 202 -14.04 -8.88 -9.68
C LYS A 202 -12.65 -8.64 -10.28
N LEU A 203 -12.07 -7.45 -10.06
CA LEU A 203 -10.73 -7.13 -10.51
C LEU A 203 -9.69 -8.04 -9.85
N ALA A 204 -9.77 -8.25 -8.53
CA ALA A 204 -8.87 -9.15 -7.81
C ALA A 204 -8.94 -10.58 -8.38
N ARG A 205 -10.15 -11.11 -8.58
CA ARG A 205 -10.37 -12.43 -9.21
C ARG A 205 -9.70 -12.53 -10.58
N MET A 206 -9.91 -11.54 -11.45
CA MET A 206 -9.31 -11.51 -12.79
C MET A 206 -7.78 -11.53 -12.73
N ILE A 207 -7.19 -10.68 -11.88
CA ILE A 207 -5.73 -10.61 -11.74
C ILE A 207 -5.18 -11.93 -11.19
N ILE A 208 -5.79 -12.49 -10.14
CA ILE A 208 -5.34 -13.75 -9.53
C ILE A 208 -5.40 -14.87 -10.56
N THR A 209 -6.53 -15.04 -11.24
CA THR A 209 -6.73 -16.10 -12.25
C THR A 209 -5.71 -15.99 -13.39
N HIS A 210 -5.53 -14.79 -13.97
CA HIS A 210 -4.57 -14.61 -15.06
C HIS A 210 -3.11 -14.78 -14.61
N ALA A 211 -2.74 -14.26 -13.45
CA ALA A 211 -1.38 -14.41 -12.95
C ALA A 211 -1.05 -15.89 -12.66
N THR A 212 -1.98 -16.59 -12.00
CA THR A 212 -1.80 -18.02 -11.69
C THR A 212 -1.73 -18.88 -12.96
N SER A 213 -2.53 -18.58 -13.99
CA SER A 213 -2.44 -19.28 -15.29
C SER A 213 -1.09 -19.10 -15.98
N GLN A 214 -0.36 -18.02 -15.69
CA GLN A 214 1.00 -17.76 -16.15
C GLN A 214 2.09 -18.34 -15.22
N GLY A 215 1.69 -19.08 -14.19
CA GLY A 215 2.58 -19.72 -13.22
C GLY A 215 3.08 -18.81 -12.12
N TYR A 216 2.46 -17.65 -11.88
CA TYR A 216 2.75 -16.83 -10.70
C TYR A 216 2.07 -17.38 -9.46
N ARG A 217 2.75 -17.29 -8.32
CA ARG A 217 2.21 -17.60 -7.00
C ARG A 217 2.12 -16.32 -6.16
N PHE A 218 0.99 -16.11 -5.52
CA PHE A 218 0.82 -15.01 -4.57
C PHE A 218 1.34 -15.40 -3.20
N VAL A 219 2.12 -14.50 -2.59
CA VAL A 219 2.73 -14.70 -1.27
C VAL A 219 2.49 -13.49 -0.39
N SER A 220 2.66 -13.62 0.93
CA SER A 220 2.60 -12.49 1.85
C SER A 220 3.75 -11.51 1.62
N LEU A 221 3.62 -10.26 2.09
CA LEU A 221 4.74 -9.32 2.07
C LEU A 221 5.90 -9.80 2.96
N GLU A 222 5.61 -10.52 4.04
CA GLU A 222 6.65 -11.09 4.90
C GLU A 222 7.51 -12.10 4.14
N GLU A 223 6.85 -13.02 3.40
CA GLU A 223 7.55 -14.01 2.56
C GLU A 223 8.30 -13.32 1.40
N LEU A 224 7.64 -12.38 0.71
CA LEU A 224 8.22 -11.73 -0.47
C LEU A 224 9.45 -10.88 -0.15
N LEU A 225 9.38 -10.12 0.93
CA LEU A 225 10.38 -9.09 1.27
C LEU A 225 11.31 -9.51 2.42
N ASN A 226 11.05 -10.64 3.06
CA ASN A 226 11.73 -11.07 4.29
C ASN A 226 11.69 -9.99 5.39
N VAL A 227 10.49 -9.49 5.69
CA VAL A 227 10.22 -8.46 6.71
C VAL A 227 9.25 -9.00 7.76
N LYS A 228 9.25 -8.42 8.96
CA LYS A 228 8.22 -8.68 9.97
C LYS A 228 7.06 -7.70 9.77
N ALA A 229 5.84 -8.20 9.71
CA ALA A 229 4.64 -7.35 9.59
C ALA A 229 4.18 -6.81 10.95
N TYR A 230 4.49 -7.52 12.04
CA TYR A 230 4.05 -7.19 13.39
C TYR A 230 5.21 -7.22 14.38
N GLU A 231 5.06 -6.47 15.48
CA GLU A 231 5.92 -6.60 16.66
C GLU A 231 5.75 -8.00 17.28
N ASP A 232 6.86 -8.54 17.87
CA ASP A 232 6.85 -9.83 18.57
C ASP A 232 6.02 -9.76 19.87
#